data_4212a0d8f7e5be45824076c0a1398aff
#
_entry.id   4212a0d8f7e5be45824076c0a1398aff
#
_cell.length_a   1.000
_cell.length_b   1.000
_cell.length_c   1.000
_cell.angle_alpha   90.00
_cell.angle_beta   90.00
_cell.angle_gamma   90.00
#
_symmetry.space_group_name_H-M   'P 1'
#
loop_
_entity.id
_entity.type
_entity.pdbx_description
1 polymer ?
#
loop_
_entity_poly.entity_id
_entity_poly.type
_entity_poly.pdbx_seq_one_letter_code
_entity_poly.pdbx_strand_id
1 'polypeptide(L)'
;DGRNIWRADLSRILDRLEPVIAKLGKDRVQIAPSCSLLHVPIDLALETGLDSEIKSWLAFSVQKLEELTTLGTALAGDRSGVEAALRVSDQAAAARKASPRIHDAKTAARIAGIDDAMRRRASAFTERAGVQRERFNLPAFPTTTIGSFPQTAEVRKARAAHARGALTDEVYKVY
;
A
#
# COMPACT_ATOMS: atom_id res chain seq x y z
N ASP A 1 -2.52 -0.92 -7.52
CA ASP A 1 -2.63 -1.39 -6.15
C ASP A 1 -4.00 -0.99 -5.59
N GLY A 2 -4.90 -1.94 -5.33
CA GLY A 2 -6.29 -1.71 -4.92
C GLY A 2 -6.49 -1.07 -3.55
N ARG A 3 -5.42 -0.84 -2.80
CA ARG A 3 -5.42 -0.04 -1.56
C ARG A 3 -4.64 1.25 -1.69
N ASN A 4 -4.05 1.49 -2.83
CA ASN A 4 -3.29 2.70 -3.11
C ASN A 4 -4.24 3.82 -3.53
N ILE A 5 -4.42 4.78 -2.64
CA ILE A 5 -5.26 5.96 -2.88
C ILE A 5 -4.49 7.14 -3.50
N TRP A 6 -3.23 6.98 -3.83
CA TRP A 6 -2.44 8.03 -4.47
C TRP A 6 -2.75 8.14 -5.95
N ARG A 7 -2.78 9.37 -6.45
CA ARG A 7 -2.86 9.64 -7.89
C ARG A 7 -1.66 9.03 -8.60
N ALA A 8 -1.90 8.35 -9.72
CA ALA A 8 -0.86 7.76 -10.52
C ALA A 8 -0.09 8.83 -11.30
N ASP A 9 1.20 8.60 -11.52
CA ASP A 9 2.04 9.37 -12.44
C ASP A 9 1.83 8.78 -13.85
N LEU A 10 0.87 9.36 -14.57
CA LEU A 10 0.40 8.78 -15.84
C LEU A 10 1.45 8.84 -16.94
N SER A 11 2.20 9.93 -17.05
CA SER A 11 3.27 10.07 -18.03
C SER A 11 4.34 9.01 -17.83
N ARG A 12 4.76 8.80 -16.59
CA ARG A 12 5.73 7.74 -16.24
C ARG A 12 5.22 6.33 -16.51
N ILE A 13 3.90 6.11 -16.38
CA ILE A 13 3.29 4.82 -16.72
C ILE A 13 3.29 4.63 -18.24
N LEU A 14 2.96 5.67 -19.03
CA LEU A 14 3.03 5.63 -20.48
C LEU A 14 4.44 5.31 -20.98
N ASP A 15 5.47 5.94 -20.43
CA ASP A 15 6.89 5.67 -20.77
C ASP A 15 7.25 4.17 -20.63
N ARG A 16 6.57 3.47 -19.71
CA ARG A 16 6.78 2.03 -19.50
C ARG A 16 5.93 1.16 -20.41
N LEU A 17 4.73 1.59 -20.73
CA LEU A 17 3.76 0.81 -21.51
C LEU A 17 3.95 0.97 -23.02
N GLU A 18 4.33 2.14 -23.50
CA GLU A 18 4.54 2.39 -24.93
C GLU A 18 5.54 1.39 -25.57
N PRO A 19 6.72 1.09 -24.99
CA PRO A 19 7.61 0.08 -25.55
C PRO A 19 7.01 -1.33 -25.57
N VAL A 20 6.15 -1.66 -24.58
CA VAL A 20 5.46 -2.95 -24.53
C VAL A 20 4.45 -3.06 -25.66
N ILE A 21 3.65 -2.01 -25.85
CA ILE A 21 2.66 -1.92 -26.94
C ILE A 21 3.32 -1.94 -28.31
N ALA A 22 4.43 -1.20 -28.47
CA ALA A 22 5.19 -1.20 -29.72
C ALA A 22 5.70 -2.60 -30.07
N LYS A 23 6.08 -3.42 -29.07
CA LYS A 23 6.58 -4.78 -29.29
C LYS A 23 5.48 -5.81 -29.50
N LEU A 24 4.37 -5.72 -28.76
CA LEU A 24 3.34 -6.77 -28.74
C LEU A 24 2.12 -6.44 -29.59
N GLY A 25 1.89 -5.17 -29.92
CA GLY A 25 0.65 -4.67 -30.50
C GLY A 25 -0.42 -4.35 -29.45
N LYS A 26 -1.21 -3.31 -29.70
CA LYS A 26 -2.24 -2.82 -28.76
C LYS A 26 -3.32 -3.87 -28.44
N ASP A 27 -3.64 -4.72 -29.39
CA ASP A 27 -4.69 -5.74 -29.26
C ASP A 27 -4.28 -6.91 -28.35
N ARG A 28 -3.00 -6.97 -27.97
CA ARG A 28 -2.45 -8.01 -27.11
C ARG A 28 -2.09 -7.52 -25.71
N VAL A 29 -2.38 -6.27 -25.39
CA VAL A 29 -2.06 -5.67 -24.10
C VAL A 29 -3.34 -5.21 -23.42
N GLN A 30 -3.55 -5.65 -22.20
CA GLN A 30 -4.64 -5.22 -21.34
C GLN A 30 -4.05 -4.51 -20.12
N ILE A 31 -4.58 -3.34 -19.76
CA ILE A 31 -4.22 -2.60 -18.57
C ILE A 31 -5.34 -2.68 -17.53
N ALA A 32 -4.95 -2.83 -16.28
CA ALA A 32 -5.87 -2.93 -15.15
C ALA A 32 -5.22 -2.36 -13.88
N PRO A 33 -5.99 -2.02 -12.83
CA PRO A 33 -5.42 -1.78 -11.52
C PRO A 33 -4.71 -3.04 -11.01
N SER A 34 -3.68 -2.87 -10.17
CA SER A 34 -2.92 -4.00 -9.60
C SER A 34 -3.73 -4.86 -8.64
N CYS A 35 -4.84 -4.34 -8.10
CA CYS A 35 -5.82 -5.09 -7.32
C CYS A 35 -7.24 -4.51 -7.47
N SER A 36 -8.22 -5.22 -6.90
CA SER A 36 -9.62 -4.78 -6.86
C SER A 36 -9.78 -3.41 -6.21
N LEU A 37 -10.60 -2.55 -6.81
CA LEU A 37 -10.95 -1.23 -6.28
C LEU A 37 -11.96 -1.28 -5.12
N LEU A 38 -12.45 -2.47 -4.72
CA LEU A 38 -13.36 -2.65 -3.59
C LEU A 38 -12.81 -2.14 -2.25
N HIS A 39 -11.49 -2.03 -2.13
CA HIS A 39 -10.82 -1.60 -0.90
C HIS A 39 -10.36 -0.14 -0.94
N VAL A 40 -10.79 0.61 -1.94
CA VAL A 40 -10.51 2.04 -2.11
C VAL A 40 -11.82 2.80 -1.94
N PRO A 41 -11.84 3.98 -1.29
CA PRO A 41 -13.02 4.82 -1.22
C PRO A 41 -13.58 5.11 -2.63
N ILE A 42 -14.88 5.33 -2.73
CA ILE A 42 -15.58 5.38 -4.03
C ILE A 42 -15.17 6.60 -4.84
N ASP A 43 -15.40 7.81 -4.29
CA ASP A 43 -15.22 9.05 -5.05
C ASP A 43 -14.59 10.13 -4.17
N LEU A 44 -13.45 10.66 -4.64
CA LEU A 44 -12.72 11.74 -3.98
C LEU A 44 -13.53 13.06 -3.96
N ALA A 45 -14.50 13.24 -4.85
CA ALA A 45 -15.35 14.43 -4.86
C ALA A 45 -16.15 14.57 -3.55
N LEU A 46 -16.50 13.46 -2.91
CA LEU A 46 -17.25 13.43 -1.65
C LEU A 46 -16.42 13.93 -0.44
N GLU A 47 -15.11 13.99 -0.56
CA GLU A 47 -14.21 14.47 0.50
C GLU A 47 -14.14 16.00 0.49
N THR A 48 -15.10 16.65 1.14
CA THR A 48 -15.22 18.11 1.17
C THR A 48 -14.33 18.79 2.23
N GLY A 49 -13.91 18.05 3.26
CA GLY A 49 -13.08 18.55 4.36
C GLY A 49 -11.57 18.36 4.19
N LEU A 50 -11.12 17.74 3.08
CA LEU A 50 -9.70 17.53 2.84
C LEU A 50 -9.00 18.82 2.39
N ASP A 51 -7.78 18.99 2.88
CA ASP A 51 -6.84 20.00 2.39
C ASP A 51 -6.65 19.86 0.87
N SER A 52 -6.70 20.98 0.15
CA SER A 52 -6.71 20.99 -1.31
C SER A 52 -5.41 20.43 -1.93
N GLU A 53 -4.26 20.68 -1.29
CA GLU A 53 -2.97 20.14 -1.74
C GLU A 53 -2.98 18.62 -1.61
N ILE A 54 -3.35 18.08 -0.44
CA ILE A 54 -3.43 16.63 -0.21
C ILE A 54 -4.46 16.01 -1.15
N LYS A 55 -5.63 16.63 -1.30
CA LYS A 55 -6.68 16.15 -2.20
C LYS A 55 -6.18 16.01 -3.64
N SER A 56 -5.34 16.93 -4.10
CA SER A 56 -4.77 16.88 -5.46
C SER A 56 -3.88 15.65 -5.71
N TRP A 57 -3.31 15.08 -4.66
CA TRP A 57 -2.44 13.89 -4.74
C TRP A 57 -3.18 12.56 -4.67
N LEU A 58 -4.48 12.60 -4.40
CA LEU A 58 -5.29 11.41 -4.19
C LEU A 58 -6.07 11.02 -5.47
N ALA A 59 -6.41 9.74 -5.55
CA ALA A 59 -7.30 9.16 -6.55
C ALA A 59 -8.03 7.96 -5.91
N PHE A 60 -9.36 8.07 -5.81
CA PHE A 60 -10.22 6.99 -5.31
C PHE A 60 -10.72 6.13 -6.47
N SER A 61 -11.68 5.25 -6.26
CA SER A 61 -12.10 4.29 -7.28
C SER A 61 -12.53 4.94 -8.59
N VAL A 62 -13.34 5.99 -8.53
CA VAL A 62 -13.78 6.74 -9.73
C VAL A 62 -12.59 7.31 -10.46
N GLN A 63 -11.71 8.03 -9.74
CA GLN A 63 -10.51 8.64 -10.33
C GLN A 63 -9.53 7.59 -10.85
N LYS A 64 -9.43 6.41 -10.23
CA LYS A 64 -8.62 5.30 -10.76
C LYS A 64 -9.14 4.77 -12.09
N LEU A 65 -10.45 4.73 -12.28
CA LEU A 65 -11.06 4.38 -13.58
C LEU A 65 -10.80 5.46 -14.63
N GLU A 66 -10.85 6.74 -14.25
CA GLU A 66 -10.47 7.86 -15.12
C GLU A 66 -8.98 7.78 -15.52
N GLU A 67 -8.09 7.44 -14.61
CA GLU A 67 -6.67 7.18 -14.89
C GLU A 67 -6.50 6.06 -15.94
N LEU A 68 -7.22 4.95 -15.79
CA LEU A 68 -7.18 3.85 -16.76
C LEU A 68 -7.71 4.25 -18.12
N THR A 69 -8.82 5.01 -18.16
CA THR A 69 -9.39 5.53 -19.42
C THR A 69 -8.40 6.45 -20.12
N THR A 70 -7.76 7.35 -19.36
CA THR A 70 -6.74 8.27 -19.88
C THR A 70 -5.56 7.49 -20.50
N LEU A 71 -5.04 6.49 -19.80
CA LEU A 71 -3.96 5.64 -20.30
C LEU A 71 -4.40 4.86 -21.55
N GLY A 72 -5.60 4.28 -21.53
CA GLY A 72 -6.14 3.53 -22.66
C GLY A 72 -6.28 4.38 -23.90
N THR A 73 -6.80 5.60 -23.77
CA THR A 73 -6.96 6.57 -24.86
C THR A 73 -5.60 6.98 -25.44
N ALA A 74 -4.63 7.32 -24.57
CA ALA A 74 -3.29 7.67 -25.01
C ALA A 74 -2.62 6.53 -25.78
N LEU A 75 -2.69 5.30 -25.26
CA LEU A 75 -2.09 4.11 -25.87
C LEU A 75 -2.81 3.65 -27.15
N ALA A 76 -4.07 4.03 -27.34
CA ALA A 76 -4.79 3.81 -28.58
C ALA A 76 -4.35 4.76 -29.71
N GLY A 77 -3.58 5.81 -29.38
CA GLY A 77 -3.02 6.79 -30.33
C GLY A 77 -3.58 8.20 -30.21
N ASP A 78 -4.53 8.45 -29.33
CA ASP A 78 -5.08 9.79 -29.07
C ASP A 78 -4.47 10.41 -27.79
N ARG A 79 -3.18 10.72 -27.85
CA ARG A 79 -2.49 11.40 -26.74
C ARG A 79 -2.94 12.87 -26.61
N SER A 80 -3.30 13.51 -27.72
CA SER A 80 -3.76 14.90 -27.72
C SER A 80 -5.07 15.08 -26.97
N GLY A 81 -6.00 14.12 -27.11
CA GLY A 81 -7.29 14.14 -26.42
C GLY A 81 -7.21 14.02 -24.89
N VAL A 82 -6.09 13.55 -24.37
CA VAL A 82 -5.88 13.36 -22.92
C VAL A 82 -4.76 14.22 -22.33
N GLU A 83 -4.18 15.13 -23.10
CA GLU A 83 -3.06 15.97 -22.68
C GLU A 83 -3.34 16.78 -21.42
N ALA A 84 -4.55 17.30 -21.26
CA ALA A 84 -4.96 18.03 -20.06
C ALA A 84 -4.92 17.13 -18.80
N ALA A 85 -5.38 15.89 -18.91
CA ALA A 85 -5.37 14.92 -17.82
C ALA A 85 -3.93 14.51 -17.47
N LEU A 86 -3.08 14.30 -18.46
CA LEU A 86 -1.65 14.01 -18.25
C LEU A 86 -0.95 15.16 -17.52
N ARG A 87 -1.18 16.40 -17.96
CA ARG A 87 -0.60 17.59 -17.32
C ARG A 87 -1.04 17.73 -15.85
N VAL A 88 -2.31 17.48 -15.52
CA VAL A 88 -2.79 17.48 -14.13
C VAL A 88 -2.10 16.41 -13.31
N SER A 89 -1.91 15.21 -13.86
CA SER A 89 -1.17 14.12 -13.22
C SER A 89 0.30 14.51 -12.94
N ASP A 90 0.99 15.06 -13.94
CA ASP A 90 2.38 15.47 -13.84
C ASP A 90 2.57 16.58 -12.79
N GLN A 91 1.67 17.58 -12.78
CA GLN A 91 1.67 18.63 -11.78
C GLN A 91 1.46 18.10 -10.36
N ALA A 92 0.51 17.18 -10.17
CA ALA A 92 0.25 16.55 -8.87
C ALA A 92 1.45 15.72 -8.40
N ALA A 93 2.07 14.95 -9.29
CA ALA A 93 3.27 14.17 -8.99
C ALA A 93 4.46 15.06 -8.60
N ALA A 94 4.70 16.14 -9.34
CA ALA A 94 5.74 17.12 -9.07
C ALA A 94 5.51 17.87 -7.75
N ALA A 95 4.29 18.34 -7.51
CA ALA A 95 3.91 19.03 -6.28
C ALA A 95 4.09 18.12 -5.05
N ARG A 96 3.62 16.89 -5.11
CA ARG A 96 3.81 15.91 -4.03
C ARG A 96 5.29 15.66 -3.76
N LYS A 97 6.09 15.47 -4.80
CA LYS A 97 7.53 15.23 -4.67
C LYS A 97 8.27 16.40 -4.03
N ALA A 98 7.85 17.63 -4.29
CA ALA A 98 8.48 18.85 -3.78
C ALA A 98 7.95 19.29 -2.41
N SER A 99 6.80 18.78 -1.96
CA SER A 99 6.14 19.26 -0.75
C SER A 99 6.92 18.93 0.52
N PRO A 100 7.19 19.89 1.39
CA PRO A 100 7.85 19.66 2.68
C PRO A 100 7.01 18.77 3.62
N ARG A 101 5.71 18.61 3.36
CA ARG A 101 4.81 17.79 4.18
C ARG A 101 5.13 16.30 4.13
N ILE A 102 5.82 15.82 3.08
CA ILE A 102 6.19 14.41 2.92
C ILE A 102 7.68 14.15 3.13
N HIS A 103 8.46 15.18 3.45
CA HIS A 103 9.89 15.07 3.69
C HIS A 103 10.21 15.26 5.18
N ASP A 104 10.73 14.22 5.80
CA ASP A 104 11.27 14.24 7.14
C ASP A 104 12.80 14.03 7.09
N ALA A 105 13.53 15.06 7.51
CA ALA A 105 15.01 15.05 7.42
C ALA A 105 15.64 13.97 8.31
N LYS A 106 15.03 13.65 9.47
CA LYS A 106 15.54 12.61 10.38
C LYS A 106 15.37 11.23 9.77
N THR A 107 14.19 10.99 9.19
CA THR A 107 13.89 9.74 8.48
C THR A 107 14.79 9.57 7.27
N ALA A 108 14.99 10.63 6.48
CA ALA A 108 15.89 10.61 5.31
C ALA A 108 17.34 10.31 5.72
N ALA A 109 17.85 10.94 6.76
CA ALA A 109 19.19 10.69 7.29
C ALA A 109 19.34 9.25 7.80
N ARG A 110 18.32 8.71 8.50
CA ARG A 110 18.31 7.31 8.94
C ARG A 110 18.32 6.33 7.76
N ILE A 111 17.54 6.61 6.71
CA ILE A 111 17.52 5.77 5.50
C ILE A 111 18.88 5.82 4.78
N ALA A 112 19.47 7.01 4.65
CA ALA A 112 20.80 7.16 4.05
C ALA A 112 21.92 6.44 4.83
N GLY A 113 21.74 6.28 6.13
CA GLY A 113 22.67 5.55 7.01
C GLY A 113 22.46 4.03 7.04
N ILE A 114 21.53 3.47 6.26
CA ILE A 114 21.33 2.02 6.19
C ILE A 114 22.47 1.39 5.39
N ASP A 115 23.26 0.55 6.07
CA ASP A 115 24.33 -0.21 5.48
C ASP A 115 23.95 -1.69 5.22
N ASP A 116 24.87 -2.44 4.65
CA ASP A 116 24.67 -3.86 4.37
C ASP A 116 24.58 -4.73 5.63
N ALA A 117 25.21 -4.33 6.74
CA ALA A 117 25.10 -5.04 7.99
C ALA A 117 23.69 -4.94 8.58
N MET A 118 23.06 -3.76 8.49
CA MET A 118 21.67 -3.56 8.91
C MET A 118 20.66 -4.36 8.07
N ARG A 119 21.01 -4.71 6.82
CA ARG A 119 20.16 -5.50 5.92
C ARG A 119 20.29 -7.00 6.14
N ARG A 120 21.27 -7.43 6.90
CA ARG A 120 21.56 -8.85 7.16
C ARG A 120 21.27 -9.18 8.61
N ARG A 121 20.89 -10.42 8.85
CA ARG A 121 20.82 -10.96 10.21
C ARG A 121 22.20 -11.42 10.64
N ALA A 122 22.48 -11.36 11.95
CA ALA A 122 23.76 -11.77 12.51
C ALA A 122 24.12 -13.24 12.21
N SER A 123 23.10 -14.11 12.12
CA SER A 123 23.27 -15.53 11.79
C SER A 123 22.55 -15.91 10.50
N ALA A 124 23.09 -16.84 9.76
CA ALA A 124 22.48 -17.39 8.54
C ALA A 124 21.17 -18.15 8.85
N PHE A 125 20.31 -18.31 7.84
CA PHE A 125 19.03 -19.02 8.00
C PHE A 125 19.22 -20.46 8.52
N THR A 126 20.16 -21.20 7.98
CA THR A 126 20.43 -22.60 8.37
C THR A 126 20.78 -22.74 9.84
N GLU A 127 21.60 -21.84 10.36
CA GLU A 127 21.98 -21.75 11.76
C GLU A 127 20.76 -21.43 12.66
N ARG A 128 20.03 -20.37 12.30
CA ARG A 128 18.82 -19.98 13.03
C ARG A 128 17.74 -21.05 13.00
N ALA A 129 17.54 -21.70 11.86
CA ALA A 129 16.55 -22.76 11.71
C ALA A 129 16.85 -23.95 12.64
N GLY A 130 18.12 -24.30 12.83
CA GLY A 130 18.54 -25.33 13.80
C GLY A 130 18.16 -24.94 15.23
N VAL A 131 18.60 -23.75 15.67
CA VAL A 131 18.32 -23.25 17.03
C VAL A 131 16.81 -23.09 17.28
N GLN A 132 16.05 -22.58 16.30
CA GLN A 132 14.61 -22.42 16.43
C GLN A 132 13.87 -23.75 16.51
N ARG A 133 14.30 -24.75 15.71
CA ARG A 133 13.71 -26.08 15.74
C ARG A 133 13.92 -26.76 17.09
N GLU A 134 15.12 -26.66 17.61
CA GLU A 134 15.44 -27.21 18.94
C GLU A 134 14.63 -26.50 20.06
N ARG A 135 14.58 -25.16 20.02
CA ARG A 135 13.90 -24.35 21.06
C ARG A 135 12.39 -24.53 21.04
N PHE A 136 11.75 -24.55 19.87
CA PHE A 136 10.29 -24.54 19.76
C PHE A 136 9.70 -25.93 19.57
N ASN A 137 10.50 -26.92 19.21
CA ASN A 137 10.07 -28.28 18.93
C ASN A 137 8.80 -28.38 18.06
N LEU A 138 8.71 -27.54 17.04
CA LEU A 138 7.58 -27.50 16.13
C LEU A 138 7.62 -28.70 15.17
N PRO A 139 6.45 -29.20 14.71
CA PRO A 139 6.40 -30.22 13.67
C PRO A 139 7.02 -29.68 12.36
N ALA A 140 7.32 -30.60 11.41
CA ALA A 140 7.95 -30.23 10.15
C ALA A 140 7.13 -29.20 9.35
N PHE A 141 5.81 -29.26 9.43
CA PHE A 141 4.88 -28.33 8.81
C PHE A 141 3.93 -27.73 9.86
N PRO A 142 4.40 -26.76 10.65
CA PRO A 142 3.58 -26.14 11.67
C PRO A 142 2.46 -25.31 11.02
N THR A 143 1.27 -25.42 11.59
CA THR A 143 0.13 -24.59 11.22
C THR A 143 0.00 -23.40 12.14
N THR A 144 -0.54 -22.31 11.63
CA THR A 144 -0.85 -21.11 12.40
C THR A 144 -2.18 -20.52 11.94
N THR A 145 -2.73 -19.63 12.72
CA THR A 145 -3.95 -18.90 12.33
C THR A 145 -3.62 -17.79 11.32
N ILE A 146 -4.59 -17.50 10.46
CA ILE A 146 -4.54 -16.35 9.56
C ILE A 146 -5.10 -15.12 10.30
N GLY A 147 -4.30 -14.54 11.14
CA GLY A 147 -4.69 -13.40 11.99
C GLY A 147 -5.14 -13.83 13.38
N SER A 148 -5.72 -12.91 14.14
CA SER A 148 -6.19 -13.15 15.51
C SER A 148 -7.53 -13.86 15.55
N PHE A 149 -7.76 -14.63 16.61
CA PHE A 149 -9.07 -15.21 16.90
C PHE A 149 -10.15 -14.11 17.05
N PRO A 150 -11.41 -14.40 16.70
CA PRO A 150 -12.50 -13.47 16.91
C PRO A 150 -12.59 -13.02 18.37
N GLN A 151 -12.64 -11.72 18.59
CA GLN A 151 -12.81 -11.16 19.92
C GLN A 151 -14.29 -11.00 20.24
N THR A 152 -14.82 -11.92 21.03
CA THR A 152 -16.19 -11.85 21.50
C THR A 152 -16.42 -10.63 22.40
N ALA A 153 -17.70 -10.27 22.62
CA ALA A 153 -18.06 -9.20 23.55
C ALA A 153 -17.58 -9.50 24.98
N GLU A 154 -17.58 -10.78 25.38
CA GLU A 154 -17.10 -11.24 26.69
C GLU A 154 -15.59 -11.03 26.85
N VAL A 155 -14.80 -11.46 25.88
CA VAL A 155 -13.33 -11.25 25.87
C VAL A 155 -13.00 -9.75 25.93
N ARG A 156 -13.73 -8.92 25.20
CA ARG A 156 -13.50 -7.45 25.24
C ARG A 156 -13.87 -6.85 26.60
N LYS A 157 -14.98 -7.31 27.24
CA LYS A 157 -15.38 -6.88 28.58
C LYS A 157 -14.35 -7.31 29.64
N ALA A 158 -13.91 -8.58 29.58
CA ALA A 158 -12.90 -9.11 30.50
C ALA A 158 -11.59 -8.34 30.39
N ARG A 159 -11.10 -8.08 29.17
CA ARG A 159 -9.90 -7.26 28.93
C ARG A 159 -10.03 -5.86 29.53
N ALA A 160 -11.16 -5.19 29.30
CA ALA A 160 -11.42 -3.86 29.83
C ALA A 160 -11.53 -3.87 31.38
N ALA A 161 -12.12 -4.89 31.97
CA ALA A 161 -12.20 -5.07 33.43
C ALA A 161 -10.82 -5.32 34.03
N HIS A 162 -10.00 -6.16 33.42
CA HIS A 162 -8.62 -6.43 33.84
C HIS A 162 -7.76 -5.15 33.78
N ALA A 163 -7.84 -4.39 32.67
CA ALA A 163 -7.11 -3.13 32.52
C ALA A 163 -7.48 -2.07 33.58
N ARG A 164 -8.67 -2.13 34.16
CA ARG A 164 -9.12 -1.27 35.26
C ARG A 164 -8.84 -1.86 36.65
N GLY A 165 -8.19 -3.01 36.75
CA GLY A 165 -7.96 -3.70 37.99
C GLY A 165 -9.18 -4.37 38.64
N ALA A 166 -10.29 -4.51 37.88
CA ALA A 166 -11.52 -5.15 38.34
C ALA A 166 -11.51 -6.69 38.20
N LEU A 167 -10.52 -7.25 37.48
CA LEU A 167 -10.23 -8.68 37.40
C LEU A 167 -8.78 -8.92 37.73
N THR A 168 -8.50 -10.00 38.50
CA THR A 168 -7.14 -10.46 38.75
C THR A 168 -6.56 -11.17 37.54
N ASP A 169 -5.23 -11.33 37.52
CA ASP A 169 -4.54 -12.05 36.44
C ASP A 169 -5.02 -13.50 36.32
N GLU A 170 -5.29 -14.16 37.45
CA GLU A 170 -5.77 -15.55 37.49
C GLU A 170 -7.11 -15.69 36.81
N VAL A 171 -8.04 -14.79 37.13
CA VAL A 171 -9.39 -14.80 36.54
C VAL A 171 -9.35 -14.40 35.04
N TYR A 172 -8.50 -13.44 34.68
CA TYR A 172 -8.36 -13.01 33.29
C TYR A 172 -7.78 -14.09 32.38
N LYS A 173 -6.89 -14.95 32.86
CA LYS A 173 -6.31 -16.06 32.07
C LYS A 173 -7.32 -17.13 31.63
N VAL A 174 -8.53 -17.13 32.21
CA VAL A 174 -9.57 -18.10 31.85
C VAL A 174 -10.35 -17.67 30.59
N TYR A 175 -10.26 -16.40 30.20
CA TYR A 175 -10.88 -15.86 28.99
C TYR A 175 -9.98 -15.99 27.77
#